data_174a2700c1d065f6b6a8e7f7b52d3bf2
#
_entry.id   174a2700c1d065f6b6a8e7f7b52d3bf2
#
_cell.length_a   1.000
_cell.length_b   1.000
_cell.length_c   1.000
_cell.angle_alpha   90.00
_cell.angle_beta   90.00
_cell.angle_gamma   90.00
#
_symmetry.space_group_name_H-M   'P 1'
#
loop_
_entity.id
_entity.type
_entity.pdbx_description
1 polymer ?
#
loop_
_entity_poly.entity_id
_entity_poly.type
_entity_poly.pdbx_seq_one_letter_code
_entity_poly.pdbx_strand_id
1 'polypeptide(L)'
;MKQLACALVLILCGAGLHALAVQRPAPGGYIIEHDAAVAKNEPGTHNGGGQTIGYSFFSKVPKLGLVFRKRALKPGSGIGLHEQKEDEIYYVLSGTGTMTLDGKTVNVTPGTAVLTRTGSSHSLRQTGNDDLVILINYEAAEPQSR
;
A
#
# COMPACT_ATOMS: atom_id res chain seq x y z
N MET A 1 63.49 -56.20 -24.70
CA MET A 1 63.34 -54.75 -24.77
C MET A 1 61.85 -54.44 -24.83
N LYS A 2 61.26 -54.03 -23.71
CA LYS A 2 59.82 -53.69 -23.62
C LYS A 2 59.70 -52.19 -23.55
N GLN A 3 59.07 -51.57 -24.52
CA GLN A 3 58.79 -50.20 -24.55
C GLN A 3 57.52 -49.93 -23.74
N LEU A 4 57.63 -49.12 -22.69
CA LEU A 4 56.47 -48.55 -21.92
C LEU A 4 55.96 -47.35 -22.68
N ALA A 5 54.73 -47.42 -23.14
CA ALA A 5 54.02 -46.28 -23.67
C ALA A 5 53.30 -45.57 -22.52
N CYS A 6 53.75 -44.35 -22.18
CA CYS A 6 53.04 -43.45 -21.27
C CYS A 6 51.87 -42.76 -22.00
N ALA A 7 50.64 -43.08 -21.61
CA ALA A 7 49.47 -42.37 -22.08
C ALA A 7 49.26 -41.11 -21.22
N LEU A 8 49.38 -39.94 -21.84
CA LEU A 8 49.09 -38.63 -21.21
C LEU A 8 47.57 -38.38 -21.27
N VAL A 9 46.91 -38.46 -20.14
CA VAL A 9 45.50 -38.08 -20.05
C VAL A 9 45.41 -36.56 -19.82
N LEU A 10 45.01 -35.83 -20.85
CA LEU A 10 44.69 -34.41 -20.76
C LEU A 10 43.27 -34.23 -20.18
N ILE A 11 43.20 -33.84 -18.92
CA ILE A 11 41.91 -33.38 -18.30
C ILE A 11 41.69 -31.95 -18.74
N LEU A 12 40.79 -31.75 -19.68
CA LEU A 12 40.24 -30.41 -20.02
C LEU A 12 39.24 -30.01 -18.94
N CYS A 13 39.72 -29.19 -17.97
CA CYS A 13 38.82 -28.46 -17.08
C CYS A 13 38.10 -27.35 -17.90
N GLY A 14 36.91 -27.67 -18.36
CA GLY A 14 36.00 -26.65 -18.93
C GLY A 14 35.50 -25.73 -17.82
N ALA A 15 36.16 -24.60 -17.61
CA ALA A 15 35.61 -23.51 -16.79
C ALA A 15 34.43 -22.89 -17.57
N GLY A 16 33.23 -23.35 -17.26
CA GLY A 16 32.01 -22.72 -17.73
C GLY A 16 31.92 -21.32 -17.16
N LEU A 17 32.21 -20.29 -17.96
CA LEU A 17 31.89 -18.92 -17.66
C LEU A 17 30.35 -18.80 -17.63
N HIS A 18 29.78 -18.93 -16.47
CA HIS A 18 28.39 -18.48 -16.24
C HIS A 18 28.41 -16.95 -16.32
N ALA A 19 28.08 -16.41 -17.49
CA ALA A 19 27.79 -15.00 -17.63
C ALA A 19 26.56 -14.71 -16.76
N LEU A 20 26.77 -14.08 -15.62
CA LEU A 20 25.70 -13.45 -14.85
C LEU A 20 25.11 -12.37 -15.78
N ALA A 21 23.97 -12.70 -16.38
CA ALA A 21 23.19 -11.70 -17.11
C ALA A 21 22.81 -10.61 -16.10
N VAL A 22 23.51 -9.50 -16.12
CA VAL A 22 23.09 -8.28 -15.41
C VAL A 22 21.77 -7.90 -16.02
N GLN A 23 20.70 -8.24 -15.32
CA GLN A 23 19.34 -7.90 -15.71
C GLN A 23 19.26 -6.36 -15.67
N ARG A 24 19.24 -5.72 -16.84
CA ARG A 24 19.02 -4.28 -16.93
C ARG A 24 17.68 -3.98 -16.27
N PRO A 25 17.61 -2.98 -15.36
CA PRO A 25 16.32 -2.54 -14.84
C PRO A 25 15.38 -2.26 -16.02
N ALA A 26 14.13 -2.69 -15.90
CA ALA A 26 13.12 -2.30 -16.88
C ALA A 26 13.12 -0.77 -17.02
N PRO A 27 12.90 -0.22 -18.23
CA PRO A 27 12.82 1.23 -18.40
C PRO A 27 11.81 1.79 -17.40
N GLY A 28 12.20 2.85 -16.68
CA GLY A 28 11.31 3.58 -15.78
C GLY A 28 10.07 4.05 -16.54
N GLY A 29 8.97 4.24 -15.83
CA GLY A 29 7.71 4.71 -16.39
C GLY A 29 6.93 5.49 -15.33
N TYR A 30 5.83 6.10 -15.75
CA TYR A 30 4.91 6.77 -14.85
C TYR A 30 3.47 6.45 -15.24
N ILE A 31 2.58 6.54 -14.25
CA ILE A 31 1.14 6.41 -14.42
C ILE A 31 0.51 7.64 -13.78
N ILE A 32 -0.43 8.27 -14.47
CA ILE A 32 -1.17 9.43 -13.98
C ILE A 32 -2.63 9.03 -13.90
N GLU A 33 -3.23 9.19 -12.73
CA GLU A 33 -4.66 9.03 -12.52
C GLU A 33 -5.24 10.29 -11.88
N HIS A 34 -6.47 10.61 -12.22
CA HIS A 34 -7.21 11.74 -11.67
C HIS A 34 -8.40 11.25 -10.86
N ASP A 35 -8.84 12.04 -9.90
CA ASP A 35 -10.01 11.77 -9.04
C ASP A 35 -11.19 11.22 -9.82
N ALA A 36 -11.57 11.88 -10.91
CA ALA A 36 -12.73 11.51 -11.71
C ALA A 36 -12.65 10.09 -12.32
N ALA A 37 -11.45 9.57 -12.53
CA ALA A 37 -11.23 8.24 -13.09
C ALA A 37 -11.37 7.13 -12.04
N VAL A 38 -11.18 7.45 -10.77
CA VAL A 38 -11.10 6.45 -9.68
C VAL A 38 -12.14 6.66 -8.58
N ALA A 39 -12.93 7.73 -8.66
CA ALA A 39 -13.98 8.06 -7.69
C ALA A 39 -15.10 7.01 -7.70
N LYS A 40 -15.49 6.56 -6.50
CA LYS A 40 -16.57 5.62 -6.30
C LYS A 40 -17.39 5.96 -5.04
N ASN A 41 -18.71 6.08 -5.19
CA ASN A 41 -19.59 6.21 -4.04
C ASN A 41 -19.65 4.88 -3.28
N GLU A 42 -19.42 4.95 -1.99
CA GLU A 42 -19.35 3.80 -1.09
C GLU A 42 -19.99 4.15 0.26
N PRO A 43 -20.57 3.18 0.98
CA PRO A 43 -20.92 3.39 2.39
C PRO A 43 -19.65 3.62 3.22
N GLY A 44 -19.81 4.11 4.44
CA GLY A 44 -18.70 4.19 5.40
C GLY A 44 -18.09 2.81 5.62
N THR A 45 -16.77 2.71 5.46
CA THR A 45 -16.06 1.42 5.59
C THR A 45 -16.08 0.90 7.02
N HIS A 46 -15.85 -0.40 7.20
CA HIS A 46 -15.85 -1.08 8.51
C HIS A 46 -17.12 -0.77 9.33
N ASN A 47 -18.27 -0.71 8.67
CA ASN A 47 -19.56 -0.36 9.28
C ASN A 47 -19.58 1.04 9.93
N GLY A 48 -18.78 1.98 9.45
CA GLY A 48 -18.71 3.34 9.97
C GLY A 48 -19.95 4.19 9.71
N GLY A 49 -20.83 3.73 8.82
CA GLY A 49 -22.10 4.38 8.49
C GLY A 49 -21.94 5.61 7.59
N GLY A 50 -23.08 6.08 7.08
CA GLY A 50 -23.14 7.23 6.18
C GLY A 50 -22.65 6.93 4.77
N GLN A 51 -22.28 7.99 4.03
CA GLN A 51 -21.86 7.96 2.64
C GLN A 51 -20.46 8.50 2.48
N THR A 52 -19.65 7.87 1.67
CA THR A 52 -18.27 8.31 1.37
C THR A 52 -18.01 8.24 -0.14
N ILE A 53 -17.00 8.99 -0.58
CA ILE A 53 -16.42 8.80 -1.90
C ILE A 53 -15.01 8.25 -1.71
N GLY A 54 -14.79 7.02 -2.17
CA GLY A 54 -13.49 6.38 -2.19
C GLY A 54 -12.76 6.65 -3.50
N TYR A 55 -11.45 6.89 -3.42
CA TYR A 55 -10.56 7.09 -4.56
C TYR A 55 -9.39 6.13 -4.38
N SER A 56 -9.39 5.03 -5.13
CA SER A 56 -8.32 4.01 -5.04
C SER A 56 -7.36 4.19 -6.22
N PHE A 57 -6.33 5.00 -6.02
CA PHE A 57 -5.32 5.27 -7.04
C PHE A 57 -4.43 4.06 -7.27
N PHE A 58 -4.06 3.84 -8.52
CA PHE A 58 -3.12 2.81 -8.96
C PHE A 58 -3.50 1.37 -8.56
N SER A 59 -4.77 1.15 -8.18
CA SER A 59 -5.24 -0.15 -7.70
C SER A 59 -5.16 -1.28 -8.75
N LYS A 60 -4.99 -0.92 -10.02
CA LYS A 60 -4.83 -1.87 -11.13
C LYS A 60 -3.38 -2.09 -11.55
N VAL A 61 -2.42 -1.42 -10.90
CA VAL A 61 -0.99 -1.56 -11.21
C VAL A 61 -0.47 -2.86 -10.59
N PRO A 62 0.01 -3.80 -11.42
CA PRO A 62 0.48 -5.08 -10.89
C PRO A 62 1.70 -4.90 -9.98
N LYS A 63 1.74 -5.64 -8.88
CA LYS A 63 2.89 -5.69 -7.95
C LYS A 63 3.28 -4.34 -7.35
N LEU A 64 2.36 -3.40 -7.26
CA LEU A 64 2.57 -2.19 -6.47
C LEU A 64 2.46 -2.54 -4.98
N GLY A 65 3.56 -2.43 -4.24
CA GLY A 65 3.64 -2.74 -2.81
C GLY A 65 3.04 -1.65 -1.90
N LEU A 66 2.33 -0.69 -2.45
CA LEU A 66 1.75 0.44 -1.73
C LEU A 66 0.28 0.62 -2.10
N VAL A 67 -0.58 0.78 -1.10
CA VAL A 67 -1.94 1.27 -1.28
C VAL A 67 -1.97 2.77 -1.06
N PHE A 68 -2.44 3.53 -2.05
CA PHE A 68 -2.63 4.96 -1.98
C PHE A 68 -4.11 5.28 -2.23
N ARG A 69 -4.78 5.83 -1.22
CA ARG A 69 -6.21 6.16 -1.28
C ARG A 69 -6.45 7.60 -0.83
N LYS A 70 -7.48 8.19 -1.41
CA LYS A 70 -8.16 9.36 -0.86
C LYS A 70 -9.59 8.96 -0.51
N ARG A 71 -10.14 9.53 0.55
CA ARG A 71 -11.54 9.32 0.93
C ARG A 71 -12.16 10.62 1.37
N ALA A 72 -13.37 10.91 0.88
CA ALA A 72 -14.21 12.00 1.36
C ALA A 72 -15.37 11.40 2.16
N LEU A 73 -15.41 11.67 3.45
CA LEU A 73 -16.50 11.29 4.34
C LEU A 73 -17.52 12.42 4.36
N LYS A 74 -18.74 12.15 3.92
CA LYS A 74 -19.85 13.09 3.97
C LYS A 74 -20.22 13.43 5.43
N PRO A 75 -20.93 14.55 5.69
CA PRO A 75 -21.38 14.90 7.05
C PRO A 75 -22.05 13.71 7.75
N GLY A 76 -21.60 13.42 8.97
CA GLY A 76 -22.08 12.31 9.77
C GLY A 76 -21.62 10.91 9.36
N SER A 77 -20.73 10.80 8.37
CA SER A 77 -20.16 9.51 7.94
C SER A 77 -18.89 9.14 8.72
N GLY A 78 -18.47 7.89 8.60
CA GLY A 78 -17.28 7.44 9.28
C GLY A 78 -16.62 6.19 8.67
N ILE A 79 -15.45 5.89 9.23
CA ILE A 79 -14.76 4.61 9.14
C ILE A 79 -14.96 3.94 10.50
N GLY A 80 -15.58 2.77 10.55
CA GLY A 80 -15.88 2.07 11.80
C GLY A 80 -14.62 1.53 12.48
N LEU A 81 -14.78 1.15 13.74
CA LEU A 81 -13.67 0.60 14.52
C LEU A 81 -13.19 -0.72 13.93
N HIS A 82 -11.90 -0.81 13.69
CA HIS A 82 -11.23 -2.00 13.19
C HIS A 82 -9.77 -2.04 13.66
N GLU A 83 -9.19 -3.22 13.64
CA GLU A 83 -7.77 -3.42 13.92
C GLU A 83 -6.97 -3.32 12.61
N GLN A 84 -5.85 -2.63 12.66
CA GLN A 84 -4.95 -2.46 11.52
C GLN A 84 -3.98 -3.63 11.44
N LYS A 85 -3.84 -4.19 10.23
CA LYS A 85 -2.94 -5.33 9.96
C LYS A 85 -1.56 -4.90 9.49
N GLU A 86 -1.47 -3.72 8.90
CA GLU A 86 -0.25 -3.08 8.40
C GLU A 86 -0.09 -1.71 9.07
N ASP A 87 1.09 -1.14 9.01
CA ASP A 87 1.28 0.27 9.39
C ASP A 87 0.52 1.16 8.38
N GLU A 88 -0.38 2.02 8.88
CA GLU A 88 -1.23 2.85 8.05
C GLU A 88 -1.12 4.33 8.43
N ILE A 89 -1.00 5.18 7.42
CA ILE A 89 -0.91 6.63 7.59
C ILE A 89 -2.20 7.28 7.10
N TYR A 90 -2.81 8.10 7.96
CA TYR A 90 -3.85 9.04 7.62
C TYR A 90 -3.29 10.45 7.53
N TYR A 91 -3.74 11.24 6.56
CA TYR A 91 -3.44 12.65 6.49
C TYR A 91 -4.71 13.43 6.12
N VAL A 92 -5.08 14.42 6.93
CA VAL A 92 -6.29 15.22 6.71
C VAL A 92 -5.99 16.35 5.73
N LEU A 93 -6.72 16.36 4.60
CA LEU A 93 -6.65 17.40 3.58
C LEU A 93 -7.62 18.55 3.87
N SER A 94 -8.87 18.23 4.25
CA SER A 94 -9.92 19.22 4.55
C SER A 94 -10.97 18.64 5.47
N GLY A 95 -11.80 19.51 6.03
CA GLY A 95 -12.86 19.14 6.98
C GLY A 95 -12.32 18.82 8.37
N THR A 96 -13.20 18.36 9.26
CA THR A 96 -12.88 18.03 10.64
C THR A 96 -13.47 16.69 11.04
N GLY A 97 -12.82 16.02 11.98
CA GLY A 97 -13.27 14.73 12.47
C GLY A 97 -12.76 14.41 13.86
N THR A 98 -13.24 13.27 14.36
CA THR A 98 -12.79 12.68 15.60
C THR A 98 -12.28 11.28 15.30
N MET A 99 -11.04 11.00 15.71
CA MET A 99 -10.43 9.69 15.54
C MET A 99 -10.29 9.00 16.90
N THR A 100 -10.67 7.74 16.99
CA THR A 100 -10.43 6.91 18.16
C THR A 100 -9.23 6.00 17.85
N LEU A 101 -8.23 6.03 18.72
CA LEU A 101 -6.96 5.31 18.60
C LEU A 101 -6.73 4.50 19.87
N ASP A 102 -6.83 3.18 19.82
CA ASP A 102 -6.72 2.29 20.99
C ASP A 102 -7.54 2.77 22.19
N GLY A 103 -8.81 3.14 21.92
CA GLY A 103 -9.77 3.65 22.91
C GLY A 103 -9.61 5.13 23.30
N LYS A 104 -8.57 5.83 22.81
CA LYS A 104 -8.40 7.27 23.06
C LYS A 104 -8.92 8.09 21.89
N THR A 105 -9.68 9.12 22.17
CA THR A 105 -10.30 10.00 21.18
C THR A 105 -9.48 11.26 20.99
N VAL A 106 -9.20 11.62 19.73
CA VAL A 106 -8.49 12.84 19.33
C VAL A 106 -9.26 13.55 18.22
N ASN A 107 -9.25 14.87 18.22
CA ASN A 107 -9.79 15.66 17.11
C ASN A 107 -8.74 15.75 16.00
N VAL A 108 -9.18 15.64 14.75
CA VAL A 108 -8.34 15.77 13.57
C VAL A 108 -8.85 16.90 12.69
N THR A 109 -7.91 17.69 12.17
CA THR A 109 -8.14 18.87 11.34
C THR A 109 -7.16 18.89 10.17
N PRO A 110 -7.33 19.76 9.17
CA PRO A 110 -6.38 19.84 8.05
C PRO A 110 -4.93 19.97 8.51
N GLY A 111 -4.05 19.16 7.92
CA GLY A 111 -2.64 19.07 8.31
C GLY A 111 -2.33 18.03 9.39
N THR A 112 -3.34 17.42 10.02
CA THR A 112 -3.10 16.32 10.96
C THR A 112 -2.64 15.08 10.22
N ALA A 113 -1.50 14.50 10.64
CA ALA A 113 -1.03 13.18 10.25
C ALA A 113 -1.16 12.21 11.42
N VAL A 114 -1.65 11.00 11.17
CA VAL A 114 -1.76 9.93 12.17
C VAL A 114 -1.14 8.66 11.58
N LEU A 115 -0.24 8.03 12.32
CA LEU A 115 0.28 6.69 12.04
C LEU A 115 -0.40 5.70 12.98
N THR A 116 -1.13 4.75 12.45
CA THR A 116 -1.61 3.58 13.17
C THR A 116 -0.68 2.41 12.90
N ARG A 117 -0.15 1.80 13.96
CA ARG A 117 0.78 0.68 13.84
C ARG A 117 0.01 -0.62 13.74
N THR A 118 0.63 -1.62 13.14
CA THR A 118 0.12 -2.99 13.12
C THR A 118 -0.34 -3.44 14.51
N GLY A 119 -1.56 -3.98 14.61
CA GLY A 119 -2.18 -4.42 15.87
C GLY A 119 -2.91 -3.33 16.66
N SER A 120 -2.81 -2.05 16.27
CA SER A 120 -3.63 -1.00 16.88
C SER A 120 -5.04 -0.96 16.28
N SER A 121 -6.01 -0.53 17.08
CA SER A 121 -7.39 -0.32 16.63
C SER A 121 -7.69 1.16 16.43
N HIS A 122 -8.47 1.46 15.39
CA HIS A 122 -8.89 2.84 15.17
C HIS A 122 -10.25 2.95 14.48
N SER A 123 -10.83 4.15 14.58
CA SER A 123 -12.03 4.58 13.84
C SER A 123 -11.92 6.07 13.55
N LEU A 124 -12.67 6.54 12.55
CA LEU A 124 -12.72 7.95 12.19
C LEU A 124 -14.17 8.37 11.96
N ARG A 125 -14.59 9.49 12.56
CA ARG A 125 -15.91 10.09 12.39
C ARG A 125 -15.78 11.51 11.89
N GLN A 126 -16.50 11.84 10.82
CA GLN A 126 -16.65 13.21 10.37
C GLN A 126 -17.53 13.98 11.37
N THR A 127 -17.15 15.24 11.72
CA THR A 127 -17.83 16.04 12.77
C THR A 127 -18.19 17.47 12.35
N GLY A 128 -17.79 17.92 11.18
CA GLY A 128 -18.10 19.26 10.69
C GLY A 128 -19.32 19.29 9.77
N ASN A 129 -19.49 20.41 9.08
CA ASN A 129 -20.54 20.60 8.07
C ASN A 129 -20.06 20.22 6.66
N ASP A 130 -18.75 20.18 6.45
CA ASP A 130 -18.12 19.86 5.17
C ASP A 130 -17.58 18.44 5.16
N ASP A 131 -17.30 17.92 3.96
CA ASP A 131 -16.65 16.62 3.81
C ASP A 131 -15.30 16.58 4.53
N LEU A 132 -15.08 15.54 5.33
CA LEU A 132 -13.76 15.23 5.84
C LEU A 132 -12.99 14.47 4.76
N VAL A 133 -11.99 15.12 4.17
CA VAL A 133 -11.18 14.52 3.11
C VAL A 133 -9.82 14.12 3.66
N ILE A 134 -9.46 12.86 3.46
CA ILE A 134 -8.24 12.26 3.98
C ILE A 134 -7.48 11.51 2.89
N LEU A 135 -6.16 11.46 3.01
CA LEU A 135 -5.32 10.46 2.35
C LEU A 135 -5.11 9.29 3.30
N ILE A 136 -5.00 8.10 2.74
CA ILE A 136 -4.76 6.83 3.45
C ILE A 136 -3.69 6.08 2.68
N ASN A 137 -2.60 5.71 3.35
CA ASN A 137 -1.48 4.98 2.76
C ASN A 137 -1.08 3.83 3.67
N TYR A 138 -0.88 2.65 3.10
CA TYR A 138 -0.38 1.46 3.79
C TYR A 138 0.28 0.50 2.80
N GLU A 139 1.04 -0.46 3.31
CA GLU A 139 1.63 -1.51 2.48
C GLU A 139 0.53 -2.41 1.91
N ALA A 140 0.62 -2.72 0.63
CA ALA A 140 -0.28 -3.70 0.03
C ALA A 140 0.05 -5.08 0.60
N ALA A 141 -0.96 -5.82 1.07
CA ALA A 141 -0.76 -7.20 1.47
C ALA A 141 -0.12 -7.99 0.33
N GLU A 142 0.94 -8.75 0.63
CA GLU A 142 1.57 -9.65 -0.35
C GLU A 142 0.50 -10.57 -0.97
N PRO A 143 0.50 -10.75 -2.30
CA PRO A 143 -0.39 -11.71 -2.93
C PRO A 143 -0.10 -13.07 -2.33
N GLN A 144 -1.07 -13.66 -1.65
CA GLN A 144 -0.92 -15.02 -1.12
C GLN A 144 -0.58 -15.93 -2.30
N SER A 145 0.62 -16.51 -2.28
CA SER A 145 1.01 -17.56 -3.23
C SER A 145 0.06 -18.74 -3.03
N ARG A 146 -0.80 -18.97 -4.02
CA ARG A 146 -1.60 -20.19 -4.12
C ARG A 146 -0.76 -21.32 -4.71
#